data_7c745d7b753ac8eef0290d20e9522ec2
#
_entry.id   7c745d7b753ac8eef0290d20e9522ec2
#
_cell.length_a   1.000
_cell.length_b   1.000
_cell.length_c   1.000
_cell.angle_alpha   90.00
_cell.angle_beta   90.00
_cell.angle_gamma   90.00
#
_symmetry.space_group_name_H-M   'P 1'
#
loop_
_entity.id
_entity.type
_entity.pdbx_description
1 polymer ?
#
loop_
_entity_poly.entity_id
_entity_poly.type
_entity_poly.pdbx_seq_one_letter_code
_entity_poly.pdbx_strand_id
1 'polypeptide(L)'
;MNRAHYLKTDIRRLIKNYPIYLGIVGVAISMWFSLEDSAFTEGMVNGNALDTYDLAVGMSGIMIAYVFCAFSYATVFCEDLEYKYARYSINRGNTWKYVVSKAVVVYGSSVITMVLGSLLFVASIRLKIPWTSEGLQDIFMEGMYGSLIAGEHYWSYVFLCALQMGM
;
A
#
# COMPACT_ATOMS: atom_id res chain seq x y z
N MET A 1 21.97 21.14 -14.85
CA MET A 1 21.83 19.79 -14.28
C MET A 1 20.37 19.35 -14.44
N ASN A 2 20.14 18.29 -15.21
CA ASN A 2 18.80 17.89 -15.68
C ASN A 2 17.89 17.38 -14.53
N ARG A 3 16.63 17.84 -14.53
CA ARG A 3 15.56 17.47 -13.56
C ARG A 3 15.38 15.95 -13.42
N ALA A 4 15.61 15.20 -14.48
CA ALA A 4 15.48 13.75 -14.53
C ALA A 4 16.50 13.00 -13.66
N HIS A 5 17.60 13.61 -13.25
CA HIS A 5 18.66 12.92 -12.52
C HIS A 5 18.35 12.70 -11.03
N TYR A 6 17.68 13.67 -10.36
CA TYR A 6 17.33 13.55 -8.93
C TYR A 6 16.29 12.45 -8.72
N LEU A 7 15.17 12.54 -9.44
CA LEU A 7 14.08 11.55 -9.37
C LEU A 7 14.56 10.13 -9.67
N LYS A 8 15.35 9.96 -10.74
CA LYS A 8 15.86 8.64 -11.14
C LYS A 8 16.78 8.05 -10.08
N THR A 9 17.60 8.87 -9.45
CA THR A 9 18.51 8.43 -8.38
C THR A 9 17.74 8.04 -7.12
N ASP A 10 16.73 8.84 -6.73
CA ASP A 10 15.92 8.59 -5.55
C ASP A 10 15.06 7.32 -5.73
N ILE A 11 14.45 7.11 -6.90
CA ILE A 11 13.70 5.89 -7.21
C ILE A 11 14.61 4.65 -7.19
N ARG A 12 15.82 4.76 -7.75
CA ARG A 12 16.77 3.64 -7.74
C ARG A 12 17.24 3.29 -6.32
N ARG A 13 17.44 4.29 -5.47
CA ARG A 13 17.75 4.09 -4.04
C ARG A 13 16.58 3.44 -3.31
N LEU A 14 15.35 3.92 -3.56
CA LEU A 14 14.14 3.38 -2.97
C LEU A 14 14.00 1.88 -3.25
N ILE A 15 14.15 1.45 -4.50
CA ILE A 15 14.02 0.04 -4.88
C ILE A 15 15.13 -0.82 -4.29
N LYS A 16 16.33 -0.26 -4.11
CA LYS A 16 17.48 -1.00 -3.57
C LYS A 16 17.47 -1.05 -2.04
N ASN A 17 16.66 -0.24 -1.38
CA ASN A 17 16.64 -0.11 0.07
C ASN A 17 15.68 -1.12 0.70
N TYR A 18 16.17 -1.78 1.75
CA TYR A 18 15.43 -2.80 2.51
C TYR A 18 14.08 -2.33 3.12
N PRO A 19 13.94 -1.08 3.58
CA PRO A 19 12.73 -0.58 4.24
C PRO A 19 11.45 -0.67 3.42
N ILE A 20 11.51 -0.57 2.08
CA ILE A 20 10.30 -0.68 1.26
C ILE A 20 9.71 -2.10 1.32
N TYR A 21 10.56 -3.12 1.30
CA TYR A 21 10.12 -4.52 1.41
C TYR A 21 9.55 -4.82 2.80
N LEU A 22 10.16 -4.26 3.83
CA LEU A 22 9.68 -4.35 5.20
C LEU A 22 8.33 -3.64 5.36
N GLY A 23 8.15 -2.49 4.70
CA GLY A 23 6.88 -1.78 4.64
C GLY A 23 5.77 -2.61 3.98
N ILE A 24 6.04 -3.23 2.83
CA ILE A 24 5.08 -4.08 2.10
C ILE A 24 4.64 -5.27 2.95
N VAL A 25 5.60 -5.98 3.56
CA VAL A 25 5.30 -7.11 4.45
C VAL A 25 4.58 -6.62 5.70
N GLY A 26 4.97 -5.47 6.27
CA GLY A 26 4.32 -4.86 7.42
C GLY A 26 2.86 -4.52 7.16
N VAL A 27 2.51 -3.97 6.00
CA VAL A 27 1.12 -3.71 5.59
C VAL A 27 0.34 -5.02 5.51
N ALA A 28 0.87 -6.06 4.87
CA ALA A 28 0.20 -7.36 4.78
C ALA A 28 -0.04 -7.97 6.17
N ILE A 29 0.95 -7.93 7.05
CA ILE A 29 0.85 -8.44 8.42
C ILE A 29 -0.16 -7.62 9.23
N SER A 30 -0.18 -6.29 9.11
CA SER A 30 -1.14 -5.45 9.84
C SER A 30 -2.59 -5.74 9.45
N MET A 31 -2.84 -6.03 8.16
CA MET A 31 -4.16 -6.47 7.69
C MET A 31 -4.53 -7.85 8.25
N TRP A 32 -3.57 -8.78 8.38
CA TRP A 32 -3.80 -10.06 9.05
C TRP A 32 -4.16 -9.88 10.52
N PHE A 33 -3.43 -9.05 11.26
CA PHE A 33 -3.76 -8.75 12.67
C PHE A 33 -5.13 -8.09 12.83
N SER A 34 -5.56 -7.32 11.83
CA SER A 34 -6.90 -6.74 11.83
C SER A 34 -8.02 -7.79 11.83
N LEU A 35 -7.77 -8.93 11.18
CA LEU A 35 -8.72 -10.03 11.10
C LEU A 35 -8.80 -10.86 12.38
N GLU A 36 -7.70 -10.99 13.14
CA GLU A 36 -7.68 -11.84 14.35
C GLU A 36 -8.66 -11.39 15.42
N ASP A 37 -8.94 -10.10 15.54
CA ASP A 37 -9.79 -9.56 16.62
C ASP A 37 -11.31 -9.77 16.40
N SER A 38 -11.78 -9.94 15.17
CA SER A 38 -13.21 -9.98 14.89
C SER A 38 -13.67 -11.05 13.89
N ALA A 39 -12.82 -11.43 12.98
CA ALA A 39 -13.25 -12.21 11.81
C ALA A 39 -12.87 -13.69 11.89
N PHE A 40 -11.94 -14.10 12.76
CA PHE A 40 -11.62 -15.51 12.95
C PHE A 40 -12.78 -16.26 13.59
N THR A 41 -13.64 -15.57 14.34
CA THR A 41 -14.82 -16.18 14.99
C THR A 41 -16.10 -16.14 14.14
N GLU A 42 -16.26 -15.17 13.24
CA GLU A 42 -17.53 -15.03 12.50
C GLU A 42 -17.38 -14.84 10.97
N GLY A 43 -16.33 -14.19 10.48
CA GLY A 43 -16.22 -13.79 9.07
C GLY A 43 -15.54 -14.78 8.15
N MET A 44 -14.59 -15.61 8.65
CA MET A 44 -14.06 -16.74 7.87
C MET A 44 -15.12 -17.82 7.61
N VAL A 45 -16.20 -17.79 8.37
CA VAL A 45 -17.34 -18.69 8.20
C VAL A 45 -18.08 -18.43 6.88
N ASN A 46 -18.09 -17.21 6.39
CA ASN A 46 -18.74 -16.84 5.11
C ASN A 46 -17.89 -17.11 3.87
N GLY A 47 -16.59 -17.37 4.02
CA GLY A 47 -15.77 -17.96 2.99
C GLY A 47 -15.45 -17.12 1.74
N ASN A 48 -15.50 -15.77 1.83
CA ASN A 48 -15.26 -14.89 0.69
C ASN A 48 -13.99 -14.05 0.86
N ALA A 49 -13.09 -14.09 -0.12
CA ALA A 49 -11.86 -13.32 -0.10
C ALA A 49 -12.12 -11.79 -0.18
N LEU A 50 -13.13 -11.36 -0.94
CA LEU A 50 -13.51 -9.95 -1.06
C LEU A 50 -14.07 -9.39 0.25
N ASP A 51 -14.96 -10.14 0.89
CA ASP A 51 -15.56 -9.74 2.18
C ASP A 51 -14.48 -9.63 3.27
N THR A 52 -13.58 -10.61 3.33
CA THR A 52 -12.44 -10.60 4.24
C THR A 52 -11.51 -9.40 4.00
N TYR A 53 -11.30 -9.00 2.75
CA TYR A 53 -10.51 -7.83 2.42
C TYR A 53 -11.19 -6.54 2.86
N ASP A 54 -12.49 -6.40 2.61
CA ASP A 54 -13.27 -5.22 2.96
C ASP A 54 -13.36 -5.04 4.49
N LEU A 55 -13.55 -6.14 5.22
CA LEU A 55 -13.48 -6.17 6.68
C LEU A 55 -12.09 -5.74 7.19
N ALA A 56 -11.01 -6.29 6.64
CA ALA A 56 -9.65 -5.93 7.06
C ALA A 56 -9.35 -4.44 6.86
N VAL A 57 -9.93 -3.86 5.81
CA VAL A 57 -9.81 -2.43 5.51
C VAL A 57 -10.65 -1.56 6.45
N GLY A 58 -11.84 -2.00 6.81
CA GLY A 58 -12.73 -1.29 7.74
C GLY A 58 -12.27 -1.30 9.20
N MET A 59 -11.32 -2.14 9.57
CA MET A 59 -10.86 -2.36 10.94
C MET A 59 -9.65 -1.49 11.33
N SER A 60 -9.32 -1.49 12.62
CA SER A 60 -8.23 -0.68 13.19
C SER A 60 -6.83 -0.99 12.64
N GLY A 61 -6.61 -2.19 12.09
CA GLY A 61 -5.33 -2.61 11.51
C GLY A 61 -4.87 -1.76 10.33
N ILE A 62 -5.79 -1.09 9.63
CA ILE A 62 -5.42 -0.14 8.56
C ILE A 62 -4.60 1.04 9.08
N MET A 63 -4.84 1.49 10.32
CA MET A 63 -4.06 2.56 10.94
C MET A 63 -2.58 2.14 11.09
N ILE A 64 -2.34 0.89 11.46
CA ILE A 64 -0.99 0.32 11.56
C ILE A 64 -0.38 0.20 10.16
N ALA A 65 -1.16 -0.16 9.15
CA ALA A 65 -0.72 -0.22 7.76
C ALA A 65 -0.21 1.15 7.27
N TYR A 66 -0.88 2.26 7.60
CA TYR A 66 -0.41 3.61 7.28
C TYR A 66 0.94 3.95 7.94
N VAL A 67 1.19 3.48 9.17
CA VAL A 67 2.49 3.64 9.82
C VAL A 67 3.58 2.92 9.03
N PHE A 68 3.34 1.70 8.55
CA PHE A 68 4.28 0.98 7.71
C PHE A 68 4.50 1.64 6.35
N CYS A 69 3.49 2.25 5.75
CA CYS A 69 3.62 3.05 4.54
C CYS A 69 4.53 4.26 4.75
N ALA A 70 4.38 4.97 5.86
CA ALA A 70 5.22 6.10 6.20
C ALA A 70 6.67 5.67 6.49
N PHE A 71 6.85 4.53 7.17
CA PHE A 71 8.16 4.00 7.54
C PHE A 71 9.02 3.62 6.34
N SER A 72 8.42 3.20 5.24
CA SER A 72 9.13 2.75 4.03
C SER A 72 10.05 3.83 3.44
N TYR A 73 9.77 5.12 3.64
CA TYR A 73 10.61 6.23 3.19
C TYR A 73 11.34 6.99 4.30
N ALA A 74 10.84 6.93 5.54
CA ALA A 74 11.40 7.69 6.67
C ALA A 74 12.89 7.40 6.87
N THR A 75 13.32 6.16 6.72
CA THR A 75 14.72 5.74 6.85
C THR A 75 15.63 6.37 5.79
N VAL A 76 15.20 6.44 4.54
CA VAL A 76 15.96 7.08 3.44
C VAL A 76 16.10 8.58 3.68
N PHE A 77 15.05 9.20 4.23
CA PHE A 77 15.09 10.62 4.57
C PHE A 77 16.02 10.90 5.76
N CYS A 78 16.03 10.05 6.77
CA CYS A 78 16.96 10.14 7.90
C CYS A 78 18.41 10.01 7.44
N GLU A 79 18.73 9.06 6.55
CA GLU A 79 20.06 8.91 5.96
C GLU A 79 20.50 10.19 5.20
N ASP A 80 19.60 10.78 4.40
CA ASP A 80 19.89 12.01 3.66
C ASP A 80 20.18 13.20 4.60
N LEU A 81 19.57 13.24 5.79
CA LEU A 81 19.86 14.25 6.81
C LEU A 81 21.18 13.99 7.54
N GLU A 82 21.45 12.75 7.92
CA GLU A 82 22.67 12.34 8.66
C GLU A 82 23.93 12.59 7.83
N TYR A 83 23.92 12.21 6.56
CA TYR A 83 25.05 12.40 5.65
C TYR A 83 25.19 13.84 5.10
N LYS A 84 24.38 14.79 5.61
CA LYS A 84 24.37 16.20 5.17
C LYS A 84 24.13 16.37 3.66
N TYR A 85 23.62 15.33 3.00
CA TYR A 85 23.36 15.34 1.55
C TYR A 85 22.32 16.42 1.19
N ALA A 86 21.35 16.65 2.06
CA ALA A 86 20.37 17.71 1.94
C ALA A 86 21.02 19.10 1.82
N ARG A 87 22.05 19.41 2.65
CA ARG A 87 22.77 20.68 2.61
C ARG A 87 23.51 20.90 1.29
N TYR A 88 24.15 19.85 0.77
CA TYR A 88 24.85 19.93 -0.54
C TYR A 88 23.91 20.13 -1.71
N SER A 89 22.75 19.48 -1.69
CA SER A 89 21.72 19.61 -2.73
C SER A 89 21.07 20.99 -2.72
N ILE A 90 20.81 21.54 -1.54
CA ILE A 90 20.21 22.87 -1.36
C ILE A 90 21.17 23.97 -1.80
N ASN A 91 22.46 23.88 -1.46
CA ASN A 91 23.46 24.90 -1.81
C ASN A 91 23.81 24.93 -3.31
N ARG A 92 23.66 23.83 -4.03
CA ARG A 92 23.97 23.72 -5.48
C ARG A 92 22.78 23.86 -6.40
N GLY A 93 21.56 23.80 -5.87
CA GLY A 93 20.32 23.78 -6.66
C GLY A 93 19.24 24.69 -6.12
N ASN A 94 18.07 24.62 -6.75
CA ASN A 94 16.89 25.31 -6.28
C ASN A 94 16.21 24.46 -5.20
N THR A 95 16.16 24.98 -3.95
CA THR A 95 15.55 24.35 -2.78
C THR A 95 14.15 23.82 -3.04
N TRP A 96 13.35 24.60 -3.77
CA TRP A 96 11.97 24.23 -4.09
C TRP A 96 11.89 22.95 -4.93
N LYS A 97 12.77 22.81 -5.92
CA LYS A 97 12.82 21.61 -6.78
C LYS A 97 13.23 20.37 -6.02
N TYR A 98 14.14 20.51 -5.06
CA TYR A 98 14.55 19.41 -4.18
C TYR A 98 13.39 18.95 -3.31
N VAL A 99 12.70 19.88 -2.63
CA VAL A 99 11.56 19.56 -1.76
C VAL A 99 10.43 18.86 -2.53
N VAL A 100 10.05 19.41 -3.69
CA VAL A 100 8.99 18.81 -4.51
C VAL A 100 9.38 17.43 -5.02
N SER A 101 10.65 17.22 -5.44
CA SER A 101 11.13 15.90 -5.86
C SER A 101 11.02 14.88 -4.72
N LYS A 102 11.41 15.26 -3.50
CA LYS A 102 11.31 14.39 -2.32
C LYS A 102 9.86 14.10 -1.96
N ALA A 103 8.98 15.10 -1.98
CA ALA A 103 7.56 14.92 -1.70
C ALA A 103 6.91 13.91 -2.66
N VAL A 104 7.21 14.01 -3.96
CA VAL A 104 6.71 13.07 -4.97
C VAL A 104 7.20 11.65 -4.72
N VAL A 105 8.46 11.47 -4.35
CA VAL A 105 9.02 10.14 -4.08
C VAL A 105 8.43 9.55 -2.80
N VAL A 106 8.26 10.36 -1.73
CA VAL A 106 7.59 9.94 -0.48
C VAL A 106 6.18 9.44 -0.76
N TYR A 107 5.38 10.29 -1.44
CA TYR A 107 4.00 9.97 -1.77
C TYR A 107 3.92 8.72 -2.66
N GLY A 108 4.70 8.67 -3.73
CA GLY A 108 4.72 7.52 -4.64
C GLY A 108 5.15 6.22 -3.94
N SER A 109 6.11 6.29 -3.01
CA SER A 109 6.55 5.10 -2.26
C SER A 109 5.46 4.59 -1.31
N SER A 110 4.73 5.48 -0.62
CA SER A 110 3.65 5.08 0.28
C SER A 110 2.49 4.41 -0.48
N VAL A 111 2.09 4.98 -1.62
CA VAL A 111 1.06 4.38 -2.48
C VAL A 111 1.49 3.00 -2.98
N ILE A 112 2.72 2.86 -3.49
CA ILE A 112 3.24 1.57 -3.96
C ILE A 112 3.29 0.54 -2.83
N THR A 113 3.75 0.93 -1.64
CA THR A 113 3.80 0.06 -0.47
C THR A 113 2.41 -0.42 -0.06
N MET A 114 1.42 0.48 -0.05
CA MET A 114 0.04 0.13 0.28
C MET A 114 -0.56 -0.84 -0.74
N VAL A 115 -0.42 -0.54 -2.03
CA VAL A 115 -0.94 -1.40 -3.10
C VAL A 115 -0.30 -2.78 -3.08
N LEU A 116 1.03 -2.86 -3.02
CA LEU A 116 1.72 -4.15 -3.01
C LEU A 116 1.44 -4.95 -1.74
N GLY A 117 1.35 -4.29 -0.57
CA GLY A 117 1.00 -4.93 0.69
C GLY A 117 -0.42 -5.49 0.67
N SER A 118 -1.40 -4.74 0.17
CA SER A 118 -2.78 -5.19 0.01
C SER A 118 -2.91 -6.35 -0.97
N LEU A 119 -2.21 -6.30 -2.11
CA LEU A 119 -2.19 -7.41 -3.06
C LEU A 119 -1.56 -8.68 -2.47
N LEU A 120 -0.50 -8.54 -1.70
CA LEU A 120 0.15 -9.66 -1.01
C LEU A 120 -0.78 -10.28 0.04
N PHE A 121 -1.50 -9.45 0.80
CA PHE A 121 -2.51 -9.90 1.75
C PHE A 121 -3.62 -10.70 1.05
N VAL A 122 -4.24 -10.15 0.00
CA VAL A 122 -5.30 -10.83 -0.75
C VAL A 122 -4.78 -12.10 -1.42
N ALA A 123 -3.56 -12.11 -1.97
CA ALA A 123 -2.95 -13.31 -2.52
C ALA A 123 -2.82 -14.42 -1.47
N SER A 124 -2.45 -14.08 -0.24
CA SER A 124 -2.34 -15.06 0.86
C SER A 124 -3.70 -15.63 1.28
N ILE A 125 -4.75 -14.82 1.31
CA ILE A 125 -6.12 -15.28 1.62
C ILE A 125 -6.65 -16.15 0.50
N ARG A 126 -6.42 -15.77 -0.75
CA ARG A 126 -6.88 -16.48 -1.93
C ARG A 126 -6.39 -17.93 -2.01
N LEU A 127 -5.25 -18.23 -1.40
CA LEU A 127 -4.76 -19.61 -1.31
C LEU A 127 -5.67 -20.53 -0.50
N LYS A 128 -6.51 -19.99 0.38
CA LYS A 128 -7.37 -20.74 1.28
C LYS A 128 -8.86 -20.59 0.98
N ILE A 129 -9.29 -19.45 0.43
CA ILE A 129 -10.69 -19.07 0.31
C ILE A 129 -11.02 -18.65 -1.14
N PRO A 130 -12.20 -19.03 -1.70
CA PRO A 130 -12.64 -18.58 -3.03
C PRO A 130 -12.91 -17.07 -3.04
N TRP A 131 -13.03 -16.47 -4.26
CA TRP A 131 -13.27 -15.04 -4.42
C TRP A 131 -14.62 -14.60 -3.86
N THR A 132 -15.67 -15.33 -4.25
CA THR A 132 -17.07 -15.02 -3.92
C THR A 132 -17.80 -16.30 -3.61
N SER A 133 -18.83 -16.24 -2.76
CA SER A 133 -19.86 -17.27 -2.59
C SER A 133 -21.18 -16.79 -3.18
N GLU A 134 -22.03 -17.72 -3.57
CA GLU A 134 -23.37 -17.44 -4.09
C GLU A 134 -24.16 -16.63 -3.03
N GLY A 135 -24.68 -15.45 -3.41
CA GLY A 135 -25.50 -14.58 -2.59
C GLY A 135 -24.84 -13.29 -2.06
N LEU A 136 -23.52 -13.19 -2.02
CA LEU A 136 -22.82 -11.97 -1.58
C LEU A 136 -22.35 -11.08 -2.76
N GLN A 137 -22.40 -11.60 -3.98
CA GLN A 137 -22.03 -10.83 -5.18
C GLN A 137 -22.89 -9.57 -5.35
N ASP A 138 -24.17 -9.65 -5.05
CA ASP A 138 -25.13 -8.55 -5.26
C ASP A 138 -24.76 -7.32 -4.40
N ILE A 139 -24.28 -7.54 -3.18
CA ILE A 139 -23.89 -6.46 -2.27
C ILE A 139 -22.69 -5.66 -2.83
N PHE A 140 -21.71 -6.36 -3.41
CA PHE A 140 -20.55 -5.73 -3.98
C PHE A 140 -20.81 -5.08 -5.35
N MET A 141 -21.85 -5.53 -6.07
CA MET A 141 -22.26 -4.94 -7.35
C MET A 141 -22.83 -3.54 -7.21
N GLU A 142 -23.42 -3.20 -6.06
CA GLU A 142 -23.90 -1.85 -5.76
C GLU A 142 -22.77 -0.86 -5.42
N GLY A 143 -21.55 -1.33 -5.17
CA GLY A 143 -20.40 -0.52 -4.86
C GLY A 143 -19.83 0.27 -6.06
N MET A 144 -18.94 1.23 -5.78
CA MET A 144 -18.33 2.13 -6.75
C MET A 144 -17.61 1.39 -7.92
N TYR A 145 -17.11 0.19 -7.66
CA TYR A 145 -16.40 -0.65 -8.62
C TYR A 145 -17.14 -1.97 -8.95
N GLY A 146 -18.44 -2.01 -8.72
CA GLY A 146 -19.27 -3.22 -8.90
C GLY A 146 -19.20 -3.80 -10.32
N SER A 147 -19.03 -2.97 -11.35
CA SER A 147 -18.86 -3.41 -12.72
C SER A 147 -17.64 -4.31 -12.95
N LEU A 148 -16.59 -4.18 -12.15
CA LEU A 148 -15.40 -5.04 -12.23
C LEU A 148 -15.65 -6.42 -11.64
N ILE A 149 -16.50 -6.50 -10.63
CA ILE A 149 -16.89 -7.76 -10.00
C ILE A 149 -17.84 -8.54 -10.91
N ALA A 150 -18.77 -7.84 -11.57
CA ALA A 150 -19.64 -8.43 -12.60
C ALA A 150 -18.84 -9.00 -13.80
N GLY A 151 -17.68 -8.40 -14.11
CA GLY A 151 -16.74 -8.88 -15.15
C GLY A 151 -15.72 -9.90 -14.67
N GLU A 152 -15.81 -10.41 -13.44
CA GLU A 152 -14.85 -11.33 -12.80
C GLU A 152 -13.41 -10.77 -12.68
N HIS A 153 -13.24 -9.44 -12.75
CA HIS A 153 -11.95 -8.78 -12.64
C HIS A 153 -11.57 -8.44 -11.18
N TYR A 154 -11.58 -9.42 -10.29
CA TYR A 154 -11.38 -9.26 -8.85
C TYR A 154 -10.03 -8.62 -8.48
N TRP A 155 -8.95 -8.96 -9.18
CA TRP A 155 -7.64 -8.35 -8.96
C TRP A 155 -7.62 -6.86 -9.27
N SER A 156 -8.34 -6.45 -10.33
CA SER A 156 -8.47 -5.04 -10.68
C SER A 156 -9.27 -4.26 -9.65
N TYR A 157 -10.30 -4.89 -9.08
CA TYR A 157 -11.08 -4.33 -7.96
C TYR A 157 -10.17 -4.07 -6.76
N VAL A 158 -9.45 -5.07 -6.27
CA VAL A 158 -8.54 -4.94 -5.12
C VAL A 158 -7.45 -3.89 -5.39
N PHE A 159 -6.90 -3.87 -6.60
CA PHE A 159 -5.90 -2.89 -6.99
C PHE A 159 -6.43 -1.45 -6.91
N LEU A 160 -7.63 -1.18 -7.42
CA LEU A 160 -8.24 0.16 -7.38
C LEU A 160 -8.60 0.58 -5.96
N CYS A 161 -9.17 -0.33 -5.16
CA CYS A 161 -9.44 -0.07 -3.74
C CYS A 161 -8.14 0.26 -2.97
N ALA A 162 -7.09 -0.53 -3.15
CA ALA A 162 -5.80 -0.31 -2.51
C ALA A 162 -5.14 1.00 -2.97
N LEU A 163 -5.30 1.37 -4.24
CA LEU A 163 -4.82 2.64 -4.78
C LEU A 163 -5.56 3.82 -4.16
N GLN A 164 -6.87 3.73 -4.03
CA GLN A 164 -7.70 4.76 -3.37
C GLN A 164 -7.29 4.96 -1.90
N MET A 165 -6.97 3.89 -1.17
CA MET A 165 -6.50 3.98 0.21
C MET A 165 -5.09 4.57 0.31
N GLY A 166 -4.24 4.32 -0.67
CA GLY A 166 -2.87 4.85 -0.69
C GLY A 166 -2.78 6.33 -1.08
N MET A 167 -3.84 6.87 -1.66
CA MET A 167 -3.93 8.28 -2.07
C MET A 167 -4.39 9.19 -0.93
#